data_e5d2f55e028a6a052147d000daee33fd
#
_entry.id   e5d2f55e028a6a052147d000daee33fd
#
_cell.length_a   1.000
_cell.length_b   1.000
_cell.length_c   1.000
_cell.angle_alpha   90.00
_cell.angle_beta   90.00
_cell.angle_gamma   90.00
#
_symmetry.space_group_name_H-M   'P 1'
#
loop_
_entity.id
_entity.type
_entity.pdbx_description
1 polymer ?
#
loop_
_entity_poly.entity_id
_entity_poly.type
_entity_poly.pdbx_seq_one_letter_code
_entity_poly.pdbx_strand_id
1 'polypeptide(L)'
;VKRAEKFLKNFDQSLEVIILESSARTAQDAATSLDCNVGAIIKSLLFKTEDSFTLCLVAGDKRCSLNKLKKIKNKKDISMASPEEVKAQTGYTIGGVSPIGHLNEIEIIIDNSLERFNELFAAAGHPNCVFKINFSDIQKITNGKVEDIIE
;
A
#
# COMPACT_ATOMS: atom_id res chain seq x y z
N VAL A 1 7.66 2.08 -11.72
CA VAL A 1 6.38 2.44 -12.36
C VAL A 1 5.97 1.39 -13.40
N LYS A 2 6.87 1.02 -14.30
CA LYS A 2 6.55 0.05 -15.37
C LYS A 2 6.10 -1.31 -14.83
N ARG A 3 6.75 -1.78 -13.75
CA ARG A 3 6.40 -3.08 -13.15
C ARG A 3 5.01 -3.03 -12.53
N ALA A 4 4.69 -1.96 -11.80
CA ALA A 4 3.37 -1.77 -11.22
C ALA A 4 2.30 -1.64 -12.32
N GLU A 5 2.58 -0.86 -13.35
CA GLU A 5 1.66 -0.67 -14.48
C GLU A 5 1.37 -2.00 -15.19
N LYS A 6 2.40 -2.79 -15.44
CA LYS A 6 2.24 -4.10 -16.07
C LYS A 6 1.36 -5.01 -15.23
N PHE A 7 1.57 -5.02 -13.92
CA PHE A 7 0.77 -5.84 -12.99
C PHE A 7 -0.69 -5.40 -13.01
N LEU A 8 -0.94 -4.09 -12.98
CA LEU A 8 -2.30 -3.51 -13.07
C LEU A 8 -2.99 -3.95 -14.36
N LYS A 9 -2.32 -3.76 -15.50
CA LYS A 9 -2.89 -4.07 -16.82
C LYS A 9 -3.19 -5.55 -17.00
N ASN A 10 -2.38 -6.42 -16.41
CA ASN A 10 -2.62 -7.85 -16.43
C ASN A 10 -3.88 -8.23 -15.63
N PHE A 11 -4.18 -7.50 -14.57
CA PHE A 11 -5.37 -7.70 -13.76
C PHE A 11 -6.61 -7.13 -14.46
N ASP A 12 -6.53 -5.88 -14.92
CA ASP A 12 -7.62 -5.16 -15.58
C ASP A 12 -7.04 -4.07 -16.48
N GLN A 13 -7.22 -4.22 -17.79
CA GLN A 13 -6.66 -3.30 -18.77
C GLN A 13 -7.19 -1.87 -18.64
N SER A 14 -8.34 -1.69 -17.99
CA SER A 14 -8.91 -0.36 -17.77
C SER A 14 -8.20 0.43 -16.67
N LEU A 15 -7.42 -0.23 -15.83
CA LEU A 15 -6.67 0.42 -14.77
C LEU A 15 -5.44 1.12 -15.34
N GLU A 16 -5.22 2.37 -14.92
CA GLU A 16 -4.16 3.20 -15.47
C GLU A 16 -3.35 3.87 -14.37
N VAL A 17 -2.07 4.11 -14.66
CA VAL A 17 -1.21 4.92 -13.80
C VAL A 17 -1.48 6.40 -14.11
N ILE A 18 -1.71 7.16 -13.06
CA ILE A 18 -1.92 8.61 -13.11
C ILE A 18 -0.61 9.28 -12.71
N ILE A 19 -0.12 10.19 -13.55
CA ILE A 19 1.08 10.97 -13.24
C ILE A 19 0.64 12.30 -12.66
N LEU A 20 1.06 12.58 -11.42
CA LEU A 20 0.75 13.84 -10.75
C LEU A 20 1.74 14.91 -11.18
N GLU A 21 1.26 16.16 -11.22
CA GLU A 21 2.10 17.31 -11.61
C GLU A 21 3.22 17.57 -10.60
N SER A 22 2.98 17.25 -9.34
CA SER A 22 3.97 17.39 -8.29
C SER A 22 4.14 16.08 -7.52
N SER A 23 5.30 15.94 -6.90
CA SER A 23 5.63 14.75 -6.11
C SER A 23 4.71 14.65 -4.89
N ALA A 24 4.15 13.48 -4.66
CA ALA A 24 3.24 13.21 -3.55
C ALA A 24 3.90 12.20 -2.59
N ARG A 25 4.83 12.68 -1.76
CA ARG A 25 5.57 11.83 -0.83
C ARG A 25 4.77 11.44 0.40
N THR A 26 3.77 12.26 0.74
CA THR A 26 2.88 11.98 1.87
C THR A 26 1.47 11.72 1.38
N ALA A 27 0.66 11.05 2.20
CA ALA A 27 -0.75 10.84 1.88
C ALA A 27 -1.50 12.16 1.69
N GLN A 28 -1.18 13.18 2.49
CA GLN A 28 -1.80 14.50 2.37
C GLN A 28 -1.45 15.17 1.04
N ASP A 29 -0.18 15.08 0.61
CA ASP A 29 0.25 15.64 -0.67
C ASP A 29 -0.51 14.99 -1.83
N ALA A 30 -0.64 13.66 -1.80
CA ALA A 30 -1.39 12.93 -2.82
C ALA A 30 -2.87 13.33 -2.83
N ALA A 31 -3.49 13.42 -1.66
CA ALA A 31 -4.89 13.80 -1.54
C ALA A 31 -5.13 15.21 -2.10
N THR A 32 -4.23 16.14 -1.82
CA THR A 32 -4.31 17.52 -2.33
C THR A 32 -4.22 17.52 -3.85
N SER A 33 -3.26 16.80 -4.42
CA SER A 33 -3.08 16.73 -5.89
C SER A 33 -4.25 16.08 -6.59
N LEU A 34 -4.87 15.07 -5.96
CA LEU A 34 -5.98 14.32 -6.54
C LEU A 34 -7.35 14.90 -6.20
N ASP A 35 -7.39 15.91 -5.34
CA ASP A 35 -8.62 16.53 -4.84
C ASP A 35 -9.55 15.46 -4.23
N CYS A 36 -9.00 14.63 -3.35
CA CYS A 36 -9.75 13.59 -2.67
C CYS A 36 -9.51 13.63 -1.17
N ASN A 37 -10.28 12.83 -0.42
CA ASN A 37 -10.10 12.66 1.02
C ASN A 37 -8.78 11.93 1.29
N VAL A 38 -8.02 12.40 2.28
CA VAL A 38 -6.74 11.77 2.64
C VAL A 38 -6.92 10.31 3.04
N GLY A 39 -8.07 9.95 3.61
CA GLY A 39 -8.37 8.55 3.96
C GLY A 39 -8.51 7.64 2.76
N ALA A 40 -8.73 8.18 1.56
CA ALA A 40 -8.82 7.41 0.32
C ALA A 40 -7.44 7.08 -0.26
N ILE A 41 -6.37 7.62 0.31
CA ILE A 41 -5.00 7.30 -0.07
C ILE A 41 -4.54 6.06 0.70
N ILE A 42 -4.05 5.07 -0.02
CA ILE A 42 -3.52 3.84 0.58
C ILE A 42 -2.04 4.05 0.92
N LYS A 43 -1.69 3.91 2.19
CA LYS A 43 -0.29 3.86 2.62
C LYS A 43 0.14 2.39 2.61
N SER A 44 1.24 2.09 1.93
CA SER A 44 1.81 0.74 1.89
C SER A 44 3.02 0.70 2.82
N LEU A 45 2.85 0.04 3.96
CA LEU A 45 3.84 0.01 5.04
C LEU A 45 4.41 -1.39 5.19
N LEU A 46 5.72 -1.54 5.01
CA LEU A 46 6.37 -2.84 5.15
C LEU A 46 6.86 -3.02 6.59
N PHE A 47 6.41 -4.09 7.22
CA PHE A 47 6.85 -4.49 8.55
C PHE A 47 7.65 -5.78 8.46
N LYS A 48 8.57 -5.95 9.40
CA LYS A 48 9.32 -7.19 9.49
C LYS A 48 9.09 -7.87 10.83
N THR A 49 9.03 -9.18 10.80
CA THR A 49 9.07 -10.04 11.97
C THR A 49 10.46 -10.67 12.04
N GLU A 50 10.66 -11.64 12.94
CA GLU A 50 11.94 -12.31 13.08
C GLU A 50 12.37 -13.02 11.79
N ASP A 51 11.42 -13.50 11.01
CA ASP A 51 11.68 -14.42 9.89
C ASP A 51 10.94 -14.05 8.60
N SER A 52 10.16 -12.97 8.58
CA SER A 52 9.33 -12.66 7.41
C SER A 52 8.98 -11.17 7.32
N PHE A 53 8.33 -10.81 6.21
CA PHE A 53 7.84 -9.45 5.96
C PHE A 53 6.36 -9.48 5.70
N THR A 54 5.67 -8.39 6.08
CA THR A 54 4.25 -8.20 5.84
C THR A 54 4.03 -6.76 5.37
N LEU A 55 3.33 -6.60 4.26
CA LEU A 55 2.94 -5.27 3.78
C LEU A 55 1.54 -4.97 4.26
N CYS A 56 1.39 -3.85 4.97
CA CYS A 56 0.10 -3.40 5.49
C CYS A 56 -0.40 -2.24 4.68
N LEU A 57 -1.63 -2.33 4.17
CA LEU A 57 -2.29 -1.27 3.43
C LEU A 57 -3.23 -0.55 4.39
N VAL A 58 -2.94 0.71 4.67
CA VAL A 58 -3.62 1.51 5.69
C VAL A 58 -4.09 2.83 5.09
N ALA A 59 -5.27 3.29 5.51
CA ALA A 59 -5.81 4.57 5.05
C ALA A 59 -4.91 5.73 5.47
N GLY A 60 -4.81 6.74 4.61
CA GLY A 60 -3.93 7.88 4.82
C GLY A 60 -4.24 8.71 6.07
N ASP A 61 -5.48 8.62 6.59
CA ASP A 61 -5.90 9.31 7.81
C ASP A 61 -5.79 8.46 9.08
N LYS A 62 -5.22 7.26 8.97
CA LYS A 62 -5.13 6.30 10.08
C LYS A 62 -3.69 5.88 10.33
N ARG A 63 -3.45 5.32 11.51
CA ARG A 63 -2.13 4.80 11.90
C ARG A 63 -2.23 3.31 12.15
N CYS A 64 -1.25 2.56 11.68
CA CYS A 64 -1.18 1.13 11.92
C CYS A 64 -0.91 0.85 13.40
N SER A 65 -1.66 -0.09 13.97
CA SER A 65 -1.47 -0.54 15.34
C SER A 65 -0.54 -1.75 15.36
N LEU A 66 0.66 -1.57 15.89
CA LEU A 66 1.60 -2.69 16.04
C LEU A 66 1.05 -3.75 17.00
N ASN A 67 0.31 -3.34 18.03
CA ASN A 67 -0.27 -4.29 18.97
C ASN A 67 -1.30 -5.19 18.30
N LYS A 68 -2.18 -4.62 17.47
CA LYS A 68 -3.15 -5.42 16.72
C LYS A 68 -2.45 -6.34 15.73
N LEU A 69 -1.43 -5.83 15.04
CA LEU A 69 -0.68 -6.62 14.08
C LEU A 69 0.05 -7.79 14.74
N LYS A 70 0.64 -7.58 15.91
CA LYS A 70 1.28 -8.63 16.68
C LYS A 70 0.32 -9.75 17.06
N LYS A 71 -0.91 -9.40 17.44
CA LYS A 71 -1.96 -10.39 17.77
C LYS A 71 -2.36 -11.19 16.54
N ILE A 72 -2.61 -10.52 15.43
CA ILE A 72 -3.04 -11.15 14.17
C ILE A 72 -1.97 -12.11 13.67
N LYS A 73 -0.71 -11.69 13.70
CA LYS A 73 0.43 -12.49 13.25
C LYS A 73 0.89 -13.51 14.26
N ASN A 74 0.45 -13.41 15.52
CA ASN A 74 0.93 -14.21 16.64
C ASN A 74 2.46 -14.11 16.77
N LYS A 75 2.97 -12.89 16.72
CA LYS A 75 4.39 -12.56 16.83
C LYS A 75 4.61 -11.52 17.91
N LYS A 76 5.72 -11.63 18.63
CA LYS A 76 6.06 -10.68 19.70
C LYS A 76 6.80 -9.46 19.18
N ASP A 77 7.66 -9.65 18.18
CA ASP A 77 8.52 -8.62 17.66
C ASP A 77 8.14 -8.27 16.23
N ILE A 78 7.56 -7.09 16.05
CA ILE A 78 7.26 -6.53 14.74
C ILE A 78 7.75 -5.09 14.74
N SER A 79 8.50 -4.72 13.71
CA SER A 79 9.00 -3.37 13.53
C SER A 79 8.93 -2.98 12.07
N MET A 80 9.01 -1.68 11.80
CA MET A 80 9.07 -1.23 10.40
C MET A 80 10.37 -1.71 9.75
N ALA A 81 10.27 -2.16 8.51
CA ALA A 81 11.43 -2.52 7.72
C ALA A 81 12.29 -1.27 7.42
N SER A 82 13.58 -1.46 7.30
CA SER A 82 14.49 -0.39 6.91
C SER A 82 14.30 -0.01 5.44
N PRO A 83 14.78 1.17 5.00
CA PRO A 83 14.73 1.53 3.58
C PRO A 83 15.40 0.50 2.66
N GLU A 84 16.52 -0.10 3.10
CA GLU A 84 17.21 -1.14 2.35
C GLU A 84 16.37 -2.40 2.23
N GLU A 85 15.70 -2.79 3.32
CA GLU A 85 14.82 -3.96 3.33
C GLU A 85 13.59 -3.72 2.44
N VAL A 86 13.01 -2.52 2.49
CA VAL A 86 11.89 -2.15 1.61
C VAL A 86 12.31 -2.31 0.15
N LYS A 87 13.46 -1.77 -0.23
CA LYS A 87 13.95 -1.86 -1.61
C LYS A 87 14.23 -3.30 -2.02
N ALA A 88 14.85 -4.08 -1.14
CA ALA A 88 15.20 -5.48 -1.43
C ALA A 88 13.95 -6.34 -1.60
N GLN A 89 12.93 -6.15 -0.79
CA GLN A 89 11.72 -6.97 -0.82
C GLN A 89 10.73 -6.53 -1.88
N THR A 90 10.50 -5.24 -2.01
CA THR A 90 9.46 -4.72 -2.92
C THR A 90 9.99 -4.29 -4.27
N GLY A 91 11.24 -3.86 -4.34
CA GLY A 91 11.81 -3.25 -5.53
C GLY A 91 11.49 -1.75 -5.65
N TYR A 92 10.76 -1.21 -4.69
CA TYR A 92 10.39 0.20 -4.65
C TYR A 92 11.14 0.92 -3.53
N THR A 93 11.27 2.25 -3.65
CA THR A 93 11.83 3.07 -2.59
C THR A 93 10.71 3.67 -1.74
N ILE A 94 11.02 4.01 -0.50
CA ILE A 94 10.07 4.67 0.41
C ILE A 94 9.54 5.94 -0.26
N GLY A 95 8.22 6.15 -0.15
CA GLY A 95 7.51 7.24 -0.83
C GLY A 95 6.85 6.80 -2.12
N GLY A 96 7.29 5.70 -2.71
CA GLY A 96 6.72 5.16 -3.94
C GLY A 96 6.36 3.69 -3.87
N VAL A 97 6.28 3.11 -2.66
CA VAL A 97 5.98 1.68 -2.50
C VAL A 97 4.56 1.40 -2.96
N SER A 98 4.46 0.61 -4.03
CA SER A 98 3.17 0.15 -4.55
C SER A 98 2.70 -1.08 -3.78
N PRO A 99 1.38 -1.29 -3.63
CA PRO A 99 0.86 -2.53 -3.05
C PRO A 99 1.00 -3.75 -3.98
N ILE A 100 1.46 -3.56 -5.20
CA ILE A 100 1.53 -4.61 -6.22
C ILE A 100 2.88 -4.63 -6.92
N GLY A 101 3.15 -5.73 -7.64
CA GLY A 101 4.35 -5.83 -8.47
C GLY A 101 5.65 -5.91 -7.68
N HIS A 102 5.64 -6.57 -6.52
CA HIS A 102 6.80 -6.71 -5.67
C HIS A 102 7.82 -7.70 -6.25
N LEU A 103 9.11 -7.49 -5.91
CA LEU A 103 10.17 -8.40 -6.34
C LEU A 103 10.02 -9.78 -5.71
N ASN A 104 9.69 -9.80 -4.41
CA ASN A 104 9.45 -11.04 -3.68
C ASN A 104 7.98 -11.16 -3.34
N GLU A 105 7.51 -12.39 -3.13
CA GLU A 105 6.16 -12.61 -2.65
C GLU A 105 6.08 -12.19 -1.19
N ILE A 106 5.16 -11.27 -0.87
CA ILE A 106 5.01 -10.68 0.46
C ILE A 106 3.56 -10.83 0.89
N GLU A 107 3.35 -11.26 2.13
CA GLU A 107 2.02 -11.30 2.71
C GLU A 107 1.44 -9.88 2.79
N ILE A 108 0.18 -9.71 2.41
CA ILE A 108 -0.48 -8.41 2.41
C ILE A 108 -1.68 -8.45 3.33
N ILE A 109 -1.76 -7.47 4.24
CA ILE A 109 -2.90 -7.26 5.12
C ILE A 109 -3.48 -5.89 4.79
N ILE A 110 -4.79 -5.84 4.59
CA ILE A 110 -5.53 -4.64 4.20
C ILE A 110 -6.42 -4.21 5.35
N ASP A 111 -6.26 -2.97 5.81
CA ASP A 111 -7.13 -2.47 6.86
C ASP A 111 -8.55 -2.24 6.34
N ASN A 112 -9.53 -2.68 7.12
CA ASN A 112 -10.94 -2.62 6.72
C ASN A 112 -11.49 -1.19 6.61
N SER A 113 -10.84 -0.19 7.22
CA SER A 113 -11.28 1.20 7.11
C SER A 113 -11.22 1.74 5.68
N LEU A 114 -10.44 1.11 4.80
CA LEU A 114 -10.38 1.49 3.39
C LEU A 114 -11.71 1.24 2.66
N GLU A 115 -12.59 0.41 3.22
CA GLU A 115 -13.92 0.18 2.64
C GLU A 115 -14.82 1.42 2.67
N ARG A 116 -14.47 2.44 3.46
CA ARG A 116 -15.24 3.68 3.57
C ARG A 116 -15.35 4.44 2.24
N PHE A 117 -14.44 4.18 1.31
CA PHE A 117 -14.34 4.95 0.06
C PHE A 117 -14.58 4.06 -1.15
N ASN A 118 -15.34 4.58 -2.12
CA ASN A 118 -15.59 3.89 -3.39
C ASN A 118 -14.35 3.90 -4.29
N GLU A 119 -13.55 4.96 -4.19
CA GLU A 119 -12.34 5.12 -4.97
C GLU A 119 -11.15 5.30 -4.05
N LEU A 120 -10.14 4.44 -4.23
CA LEU A 120 -8.90 4.47 -3.49
C LEU A 120 -7.74 4.76 -4.43
N PHE A 121 -6.67 5.34 -3.91
CA PHE A 121 -5.49 5.68 -4.68
C PHE A 121 -4.25 5.11 -4.01
N ALA A 122 -3.38 4.48 -4.78
CA ALA A 122 -2.16 3.85 -4.29
C ALA A 122 -0.97 4.24 -5.15
N ALA A 123 0.23 4.20 -4.56
CA ALA A 123 1.46 4.49 -5.30
C ALA A 123 1.72 3.44 -6.36
N ALA A 124 2.27 3.88 -7.48
CA ALA A 124 2.60 3.02 -8.63
C ALA A 124 4.12 2.89 -8.83
N GLY A 125 4.90 3.03 -7.77
CA GLY A 125 6.35 2.84 -7.82
C GLY A 125 7.17 4.12 -7.85
N HIS A 126 6.54 5.29 -7.78
CA HIS A 126 7.20 6.58 -7.74
C HIS A 126 6.30 7.58 -7.01
N PRO A 127 6.85 8.56 -6.27
CA PRO A 127 6.03 9.50 -5.50
C PRO A 127 5.03 10.32 -6.30
N ASN A 128 5.23 10.50 -7.60
CA ASN A 128 4.27 11.24 -8.43
C ASN A 128 3.41 10.34 -9.33
N CYS A 129 3.48 9.02 -9.15
CA CYS A 129 2.70 8.08 -9.95
C CYS A 129 1.77 7.27 -9.03
N VAL A 130 0.48 7.34 -9.32
CA VAL A 130 -0.54 6.65 -8.53
C VAL A 130 -1.51 5.92 -9.46
N PHE A 131 -2.32 5.04 -8.92
CA PHE A 131 -3.44 4.45 -9.65
C PHE A 131 -4.68 4.46 -8.77
N LYS A 132 -5.84 4.50 -9.43
CA LYS A 132 -7.15 4.46 -8.77
C LYS A 132 -7.69 3.05 -8.84
N ILE A 133 -8.23 2.56 -7.72
CA ILE A 133 -8.76 1.21 -7.64
C ILE A 133 -9.83 1.17 -6.54
N ASN A 134 -10.82 0.27 -6.67
CA ASN A 134 -11.80 0.08 -5.60
C ASN A 134 -11.32 -0.95 -4.60
N PHE A 135 -12.00 -1.03 -3.45
CA PHE A 135 -11.60 -1.93 -2.37
C PHE A 135 -11.63 -3.41 -2.78
N SER A 136 -12.69 -3.81 -3.48
CA SER A 136 -12.83 -5.20 -3.94
C SER A 136 -11.67 -5.60 -4.84
N ASP A 137 -11.28 -4.72 -5.76
CA ASP A 137 -10.21 -5.00 -6.71
C ASP A 137 -8.84 -4.97 -6.04
N ILE A 138 -8.58 -4.07 -5.09
CA ILE A 138 -7.28 -4.08 -4.39
C ILE A 138 -7.13 -5.37 -3.58
N GLN A 139 -8.19 -5.89 -3.00
CA GLN A 139 -8.16 -7.16 -2.31
C GLN A 139 -7.85 -8.32 -3.26
N LYS A 140 -8.51 -8.33 -4.43
CA LYS A 140 -8.32 -9.38 -5.43
C LYS A 140 -6.91 -9.36 -6.03
N ILE A 141 -6.45 -8.19 -6.44
CA ILE A 141 -5.15 -8.06 -7.11
C ILE A 141 -3.98 -8.37 -6.18
N THR A 142 -4.11 -8.06 -4.89
CA THR A 142 -3.06 -8.32 -3.89
C THR A 142 -3.20 -9.68 -3.24
N ASN A 143 -4.36 -10.31 -3.35
CA ASN A 143 -4.72 -11.49 -2.57
C ASN A 143 -4.57 -11.23 -1.07
N GLY A 144 -4.81 -9.99 -0.67
CA GLY A 144 -4.63 -9.53 0.69
C GLY A 144 -5.73 -9.99 1.63
N LYS A 145 -5.39 -10.08 2.90
CA LYS A 145 -6.31 -10.44 3.96
C LYS A 145 -6.82 -9.17 4.64
N VAL A 146 -8.14 -9.03 4.73
CA VAL A 146 -8.76 -7.85 5.34
C VAL A 146 -8.84 -8.05 6.85
N GLU A 147 -8.32 -7.08 7.61
CA GLU A 147 -8.26 -7.12 9.06
C GLU A 147 -8.42 -5.71 9.63
N ASP A 148 -8.64 -5.61 10.94
CA ASP A 148 -8.59 -4.34 11.68
C ASP A 148 -7.17 -4.20 12.24
N ILE A 149 -6.38 -3.29 11.67
CA ILE A 149 -4.97 -3.09 12.07
C ILE A 149 -4.66 -1.63 12.40
N ILE A 150 -5.65 -0.79 12.65
CA ILE A 150 -5.43 0.62 12.98
C ILE A 150 -5.67 0.90 14.46
N GLU A 151 -5.01 1.96 14.94
CA GLU A 151 -5.18 2.46 16.30
C GLU A 151 -6.59 2.99 16.55
#